data_f168df9b7fe4f91a064c39b00a9e4064
#
_entry.id   f168df9b7fe4f91a064c39b00a9e4064
#
_cell.length_a   1.000
_cell.length_b   1.000
_cell.length_c   1.000
_cell.angle_alpha   90.00
_cell.angle_beta   90.00
_cell.angle_gamma   90.00
#
_symmetry.space_group_name_H-M   'P 1'
#
loop_
_entity.id
_entity.type
_entity.pdbx_description
1 polymer ?
#
loop_
_entity_poly.entity_id
_entity_poly.type
_entity_poly.pdbx_seq_one_letter_code
_entity_poly.pdbx_strand_id
1 'polypeptide(L)'
;MLTLDKIYHAAFVLKDVARKTDLIEAPKLSKECQLYLKTENLQATGSFKVRGAYYKISQLSEEESAKGVIACSAGNHAQGVALAATRRGIRSIVCMPDGAPLMKVENTKNLGAEVCLVPGTYDEAHDKAVQLQKEYDMTFIHPYDDEQVIAGQGTIGLEILDQLPDVDAVVVPVGGGGLISGIAFAIKTLRPEVNVYGVQAEGAPSMYRSLHEHKYQTLKAASTFADGIQVKTPGELTYQLCEQYVDDIVTVTEDETAAAILSLMENQKLVAEGAGAVPVAAVLFHKLPVEGKKVACVISGGNIDVNILNRVITRGLVMSGRKANLTIALEDKPGQLKKVAEVVSRCGSNVVSVQHDGSDPNMPISSCFLKLTLETRDAAQIEQIRTELTKAGFQLVTERV
;
A
#
# COMPACT_ATOMS: atom_id res chain seq x y z
N MET A 1 -28.24 -6.05 7.88
CA MET A 1 -27.81 -4.71 8.28
C MET A 1 -26.67 -4.85 9.29
N LEU A 2 -25.57 -4.09 9.14
CA LEU A 2 -24.42 -4.09 10.07
C LEU A 2 -24.87 -3.61 11.45
N THR A 3 -24.44 -4.29 12.50
CA THR A 3 -24.74 -3.94 13.90
C THR A 3 -23.48 -4.06 14.74
N LEU A 4 -23.45 -3.34 15.86
CA LEU A 4 -22.30 -3.40 16.78
C LEU A 4 -22.16 -4.80 17.38
N ASP A 5 -23.26 -5.51 17.62
CA ASP A 5 -23.24 -6.91 18.11
C ASP A 5 -22.52 -7.85 17.15
N LYS A 6 -22.67 -7.66 15.82
CA LYS A 6 -21.91 -8.43 14.83
C LYS A 6 -20.43 -8.18 14.90
N ILE A 7 -20.01 -6.93 15.17
CA ILE A 7 -18.60 -6.59 15.33
C ILE A 7 -18.02 -7.16 16.62
N TYR A 8 -18.77 -7.13 17.74
CA TYR A 8 -18.35 -7.79 18.97
C TYR A 8 -18.30 -9.31 18.82
N HIS A 9 -19.27 -9.89 18.14
CA HIS A 9 -19.24 -11.33 17.82
C HIS A 9 -18.05 -11.67 16.92
N ALA A 10 -17.74 -10.82 15.93
CA ALA A 10 -16.55 -11.00 15.10
C ALA A 10 -15.26 -10.91 15.95
N ALA A 11 -15.16 -9.97 16.88
CA ALA A 11 -14.02 -9.86 17.79
C ALA A 11 -13.85 -11.12 18.66
N PHE A 12 -14.94 -11.71 19.12
CA PHE A 12 -14.91 -12.97 19.86
C PHE A 12 -14.43 -14.15 18.99
N VAL A 13 -14.99 -14.28 17.78
CA VAL A 13 -14.66 -15.37 16.84
C VAL A 13 -13.19 -15.27 16.36
N LEU A 14 -12.66 -14.05 16.23
CA LEU A 14 -11.31 -13.81 15.74
C LEU A 14 -10.21 -13.96 16.80
N LYS A 15 -10.55 -14.13 18.07
CA LYS A 15 -9.60 -14.09 19.19
C LYS A 15 -8.40 -15.03 19.05
N ASP A 16 -8.61 -16.22 18.49
CA ASP A 16 -7.54 -17.22 18.30
C ASP A 16 -7.02 -17.31 16.86
N VAL A 17 -7.46 -16.41 15.99
CA VAL A 17 -7.16 -16.41 14.55
C VAL A 17 -6.39 -15.18 14.11
N ALA A 18 -6.93 -14.02 14.43
CA ALA A 18 -6.29 -12.74 14.14
C ALA A 18 -5.48 -12.27 15.35
N ARG A 19 -4.32 -11.70 15.08
CA ARG A 19 -3.53 -11.06 16.15
C ARG A 19 -4.23 -9.77 16.56
N LYS A 20 -4.32 -9.49 17.85
CA LYS A 20 -4.55 -8.12 18.33
C LYS A 20 -3.26 -7.35 18.08
N THR A 21 -3.18 -6.68 16.93
CA THR A 21 -1.98 -5.94 16.54
C THR A 21 -1.77 -4.74 17.45
N ASP A 22 -0.51 -4.35 17.64
CA ASP A 22 -0.18 -3.21 18.49
C ASP A 22 -0.55 -1.88 17.81
N LEU A 23 -0.89 -0.91 18.64
CA LEU A 23 -0.97 0.50 18.28
C LEU A 23 0.29 1.17 18.83
N ILE A 24 1.26 1.47 17.96
CA ILE A 24 2.58 1.98 18.33
C ILE A 24 2.67 3.49 18.09
N GLU A 25 3.28 4.21 19.01
CA GLU A 25 3.55 5.64 18.85
C GLU A 25 4.67 5.88 17.83
N ALA A 26 4.52 6.92 16.98
CA ALA A 26 5.43 7.24 15.90
C ALA A 26 5.89 8.72 15.90
N PRO A 27 6.55 9.21 16.97
CA PRO A 27 6.85 10.63 17.16
C PRO A 27 7.84 11.20 16.15
N LYS A 28 8.59 10.34 15.44
CA LYS A 28 9.52 10.76 14.38
C LYS A 28 8.85 11.02 13.04
N LEU A 29 7.60 10.57 12.85
CA LEU A 29 6.88 10.71 11.59
C LEU A 29 6.11 12.04 11.50
N SER A 30 5.66 12.58 12.62
CA SER A 30 4.98 13.89 12.63
C SER A 30 5.38 14.67 13.89
N LYS A 31 5.50 15.99 13.73
CA LYS A 31 5.67 16.93 14.85
C LYS A 31 4.38 17.72 15.12
N GLU A 32 3.42 17.65 14.22
CA GLU A 32 2.17 18.44 14.27
C GLU A 32 1.07 17.71 15.02
N CYS A 33 1.11 16.38 15.06
CA CYS A 33 0.15 15.56 15.79
C CYS A 33 0.86 14.44 16.55
N GLN A 34 0.19 13.86 17.55
CA GLN A 34 0.63 12.63 18.20
C GLN A 34 0.18 11.45 17.32
N LEU A 35 1.11 10.92 16.52
CA LEU A 35 0.82 9.89 15.54
C LEU A 35 1.02 8.49 16.12
N TYR A 36 0.03 7.64 15.93
CA TYR A 36 0.03 6.22 16.28
C TYR A 36 -0.23 5.37 15.04
N LEU A 37 0.34 4.17 15.00
CA LEU A 37 0.25 3.24 13.88
C LEU A 37 -0.41 1.94 14.32
N LYS A 38 -1.57 1.61 13.79
CA LYS A 38 -2.21 0.30 13.95
C LYS A 38 -1.60 -0.69 12.97
N THR A 39 -0.78 -1.60 13.48
CA THR A 39 0.17 -2.41 12.70
C THR A 39 -0.46 -3.67 12.07
N GLU A 40 -1.51 -3.53 11.26
CA GLU A 40 -2.14 -4.64 10.53
C GLU A 40 -1.22 -5.26 9.45
N ASN A 41 -0.12 -4.61 9.10
CA ASN A 41 0.96 -5.20 8.30
C ASN A 41 1.69 -6.35 9.03
N LEU A 42 1.57 -6.45 10.35
CA LEU A 42 2.11 -7.54 11.17
C LEU A 42 1.07 -8.62 11.50
N GLN A 43 -0.09 -8.58 10.88
CA GLN A 43 -1.15 -9.58 11.02
C GLN A 43 -0.72 -10.95 10.48
N ALA A 44 -1.44 -12.01 10.82
CA ALA A 44 -1.10 -13.41 10.50
C ALA A 44 -0.79 -13.67 9.02
N THR A 45 -1.47 -12.95 8.10
CA THR A 45 -1.22 -13.01 6.64
C THR A 45 -0.50 -11.76 6.11
N GLY A 46 0.12 -10.96 6.98
CA GLY A 46 0.73 -9.70 6.60
C GLY A 46 -0.28 -8.60 6.22
N SER A 47 -1.58 -8.78 6.51
CA SER A 47 -2.62 -7.78 6.27
C SER A 47 -3.89 -8.05 7.06
N PHE A 48 -4.72 -7.03 7.21
CA PHE A 48 -6.01 -7.08 7.91
C PHE A 48 -7.04 -8.06 7.31
N LYS A 49 -6.87 -8.46 6.05
CA LYS A 49 -7.89 -9.21 5.28
C LYS A 49 -8.33 -10.52 5.93
N VAL A 50 -7.47 -11.15 6.72
CA VAL A 50 -7.82 -12.37 7.46
C VAL A 50 -9.02 -12.18 8.39
N ARG A 51 -9.21 -10.97 8.96
CA ARG A 51 -10.28 -10.68 9.90
C ARG A 51 -11.66 -10.86 9.26
N GLY A 52 -11.93 -10.14 8.18
CA GLY A 52 -13.19 -10.23 7.46
C GLY A 52 -13.39 -11.57 6.77
N ALA A 53 -12.34 -12.12 6.13
CA ALA A 53 -12.43 -13.42 5.47
C ALA A 53 -12.78 -14.54 6.46
N TYR A 54 -12.10 -14.59 7.61
CA TYR A 54 -12.37 -15.61 8.62
C TYR A 54 -13.76 -15.45 9.23
N TYR A 55 -14.15 -14.22 9.59
CA TYR A 55 -15.47 -14.01 10.17
C TYR A 55 -16.56 -14.42 9.19
N LYS A 56 -16.50 -14.02 7.92
CA LYS A 56 -17.44 -14.46 6.88
C LYS A 56 -17.51 -15.99 6.78
N ILE A 57 -16.38 -16.65 6.65
CA ILE A 57 -16.31 -18.11 6.48
C ILE A 57 -16.79 -18.82 7.75
N SER A 58 -16.62 -18.24 8.93
CA SER A 58 -17.12 -18.80 10.19
C SER A 58 -18.65 -18.77 10.34
N GLN A 59 -19.33 -17.96 9.56
CA GLN A 59 -20.79 -17.81 9.59
C GLN A 59 -21.51 -18.67 8.54
N LEU A 60 -20.78 -19.46 7.76
CA LEU A 60 -21.37 -20.38 6.78
C LEU A 60 -22.09 -21.52 7.49
N SER A 61 -23.23 -21.93 6.94
CA SER A 61 -23.94 -23.14 7.34
C SER A 61 -23.10 -24.39 7.05
N GLU A 62 -23.48 -25.53 7.63
CA GLU A 62 -22.83 -26.80 7.34
C GLU A 62 -22.93 -27.16 5.85
N GLU A 63 -24.07 -26.87 5.21
CA GLU A 63 -24.28 -27.11 3.79
C GLU A 63 -23.36 -26.22 2.92
N GLU A 64 -23.27 -24.92 3.19
CA GLU A 64 -22.37 -24.00 2.49
C GLU A 64 -20.89 -24.38 2.71
N SER A 65 -20.54 -24.76 3.93
CA SER A 65 -19.19 -25.21 4.28
C SER A 65 -18.77 -26.47 3.52
N ALA A 66 -19.72 -27.43 3.36
CA ALA A 66 -19.47 -28.67 2.61
C ALA A 66 -19.20 -28.42 1.10
N LYS A 67 -19.82 -27.37 0.52
CA LYS A 67 -19.62 -26.99 -0.88
C LYS A 67 -18.31 -26.21 -1.09
N GLY A 68 -17.80 -25.58 -0.04
CA GLY A 68 -16.55 -24.81 -0.07
C GLY A 68 -16.75 -23.33 -0.43
N VAL A 69 -15.62 -22.61 -0.50
CA VAL A 69 -15.61 -21.17 -0.78
C VAL A 69 -14.75 -20.84 -1.98
N ILE A 70 -15.11 -19.75 -2.67
CA ILE A 70 -14.34 -19.25 -3.81
C ILE A 70 -14.12 -17.75 -3.69
N ALA A 71 -12.98 -17.27 -4.17
CA ALA A 71 -12.66 -15.84 -4.23
C ALA A 71 -11.89 -15.50 -5.53
N CYS A 72 -11.93 -14.22 -5.91
CA CYS A 72 -11.08 -13.66 -6.94
C CYS A 72 -10.16 -12.62 -6.31
N SER A 73 -8.86 -12.89 -6.27
CA SER A 73 -7.85 -11.95 -5.79
C SER A 73 -6.45 -12.49 -6.02
N ALA A 74 -5.52 -11.65 -6.45
CA ALA A 74 -4.08 -11.96 -6.52
C ALA A 74 -3.27 -11.36 -5.34
N GLY A 75 -3.94 -10.89 -4.26
CA GLY A 75 -3.30 -10.18 -3.17
C GLY A 75 -3.72 -10.65 -1.77
N ASN A 76 -3.87 -9.68 -0.87
CA ASN A 76 -4.14 -9.92 0.54
C ASN A 76 -5.43 -10.70 0.82
N HIS A 77 -6.46 -10.49 0.01
CA HIS A 77 -7.74 -11.19 0.19
C HIS A 77 -7.61 -12.69 -0.13
N ALA A 78 -6.85 -13.05 -1.15
CA ALA A 78 -6.55 -14.44 -1.49
C ALA A 78 -5.96 -15.19 -0.29
N GLN A 79 -4.94 -14.61 0.34
CA GLN A 79 -4.28 -15.19 1.51
C GLN A 79 -5.20 -15.24 2.72
N GLY A 80 -6.04 -14.20 2.93
CA GLY A 80 -7.03 -14.17 3.99
C GLY A 80 -8.05 -15.29 3.86
N VAL A 81 -8.60 -15.52 2.65
CA VAL A 81 -9.56 -16.60 2.36
C VAL A 81 -8.90 -17.97 2.51
N ALA A 82 -7.70 -18.16 1.94
CA ALA A 82 -6.97 -19.42 2.02
C ALA A 82 -6.72 -19.83 3.49
N LEU A 83 -6.18 -18.94 4.32
CA LEU A 83 -5.95 -19.20 5.72
C LEU A 83 -7.26 -19.52 6.47
N ALA A 84 -8.29 -18.72 6.23
CA ALA A 84 -9.56 -18.83 6.90
C ALA A 84 -10.26 -20.17 6.59
N ALA A 85 -10.32 -20.54 5.31
CA ALA A 85 -10.92 -21.79 4.87
C ALA A 85 -10.15 -23.00 5.41
N THR A 86 -8.82 -23.00 5.30
CA THR A 86 -7.97 -24.08 5.80
C THR A 86 -8.13 -24.31 7.30
N ARG A 87 -8.16 -23.24 8.11
CA ARG A 87 -8.39 -23.35 9.56
C ARG A 87 -9.77 -23.91 9.93
N ARG A 88 -10.72 -23.78 9.02
CA ARG A 88 -12.08 -24.32 9.18
C ARG A 88 -12.27 -25.70 8.53
N GLY A 89 -11.24 -26.25 7.87
CA GLY A 89 -11.33 -27.49 7.12
C GLY A 89 -12.24 -27.40 5.89
N ILE A 90 -12.40 -26.21 5.32
CA ILE A 90 -13.27 -25.93 4.18
C ILE A 90 -12.40 -25.83 2.91
N ARG A 91 -12.85 -26.48 1.83
CA ARG A 91 -12.21 -26.36 0.50
C ARG A 91 -12.29 -24.91 0.02
N SER A 92 -11.19 -24.37 -0.52
CA SER A 92 -11.17 -23.03 -1.11
C SER A 92 -10.52 -23.02 -2.48
N ILE A 93 -11.14 -22.30 -3.41
CA ILE A 93 -10.59 -21.97 -4.72
C ILE A 93 -10.32 -20.47 -4.81
N VAL A 94 -9.15 -20.08 -5.29
CA VAL A 94 -8.83 -18.67 -5.53
C VAL A 94 -8.45 -18.49 -6.99
N CYS A 95 -9.29 -17.73 -7.72
CA CYS A 95 -9.00 -17.33 -9.08
C CYS A 95 -8.14 -16.07 -9.09
N MET A 96 -7.11 -16.06 -9.92
CA MET A 96 -6.23 -14.90 -10.11
C MET A 96 -5.70 -14.85 -11.54
N PRO A 97 -5.33 -13.67 -12.06
CA PRO A 97 -4.69 -13.55 -13.37
C PRO A 97 -3.41 -14.38 -13.44
N ASP A 98 -3.10 -14.95 -14.59
CA ASP A 98 -1.87 -15.74 -14.83
C ASP A 98 -0.59 -14.89 -14.72
N GLY A 99 -0.70 -13.56 -14.93
CA GLY A 99 0.37 -12.61 -14.68
C GLY A 99 0.58 -12.22 -13.21
N ALA A 100 -0.11 -12.84 -12.25
CA ALA A 100 0.08 -12.56 -10.83
C ALA A 100 1.51 -12.92 -10.37
N PRO A 101 2.12 -12.11 -9.47
CA PRO A 101 3.45 -12.38 -8.95
C PRO A 101 3.56 -13.77 -8.33
N LEU A 102 4.59 -14.54 -8.73
CA LEU A 102 4.78 -15.93 -8.30
C LEU A 102 4.71 -16.11 -6.78
N MET A 103 5.32 -15.20 -6.03
CA MET A 103 5.28 -15.21 -4.56
C MET A 103 3.86 -15.16 -4.01
N LYS A 104 2.96 -14.38 -4.62
CA LYS A 104 1.55 -14.27 -4.18
C LYS A 104 0.79 -15.55 -4.48
N VAL A 105 1.05 -16.19 -5.63
CA VAL A 105 0.52 -17.52 -6.00
C VAL A 105 0.96 -18.57 -4.99
N GLU A 106 2.26 -18.68 -4.76
CA GLU A 106 2.86 -19.66 -3.84
C GLU A 106 2.36 -19.46 -2.39
N ASN A 107 2.32 -18.22 -1.90
CA ASN A 107 1.82 -17.93 -0.56
C ASN A 107 0.36 -18.38 -0.40
N THR A 108 -0.48 -18.17 -1.42
CA THR A 108 -1.89 -18.60 -1.38
C THR A 108 -2.01 -20.13 -1.38
N LYS A 109 -1.22 -20.84 -2.19
CA LYS A 109 -1.15 -22.32 -2.19
C LYS A 109 -0.66 -22.87 -0.86
N ASN A 110 0.41 -22.28 -0.30
CA ASN A 110 0.99 -22.69 0.98
C ASN A 110 0.02 -22.50 2.15
N LEU A 111 -0.95 -21.61 2.02
CA LEU A 111 -2.05 -21.41 2.98
C LEU A 111 -3.21 -22.39 2.75
N GLY A 112 -3.11 -23.31 1.77
CA GLY A 112 -4.02 -24.44 1.56
C GLY A 112 -5.12 -24.22 0.53
N ALA A 113 -5.14 -23.12 -0.23
CA ALA A 113 -6.13 -22.92 -1.29
C ALA A 113 -5.71 -23.56 -2.62
N GLU A 114 -6.69 -24.02 -3.37
CA GLU A 114 -6.53 -24.33 -4.79
C GLU A 114 -6.45 -23.03 -5.58
N VAL A 115 -5.36 -22.81 -6.32
CA VAL A 115 -5.19 -21.62 -7.15
C VAL A 115 -5.54 -21.90 -8.59
N CYS A 116 -6.50 -21.17 -9.13
CA CYS A 116 -6.91 -21.18 -10.53
C CYS A 116 -6.30 -19.95 -11.24
N LEU A 117 -5.24 -20.17 -12.04
CA LEU A 117 -4.66 -19.11 -12.87
C LEU A 117 -5.47 -18.96 -14.15
N VAL A 118 -5.85 -17.73 -14.46
CA VAL A 118 -6.72 -17.38 -15.60
C VAL A 118 -5.98 -16.42 -16.52
N PRO A 119 -5.83 -16.74 -17.81
CA PRO A 119 -5.26 -15.83 -18.78
C PRO A 119 -6.02 -14.50 -18.84
N GLY A 120 -5.31 -13.36 -18.77
CA GLY A 120 -5.90 -12.04 -18.87
C GLY A 120 -5.76 -11.20 -17.59
N THR A 121 -6.75 -10.36 -17.34
CA THR A 121 -6.78 -9.39 -16.25
C THR A 121 -7.58 -9.87 -15.03
N TYR A 122 -7.79 -8.98 -14.08
CA TYR A 122 -8.67 -9.25 -12.93
C TYR A 122 -10.11 -9.56 -13.37
N ASP A 123 -10.60 -8.90 -14.42
CA ASP A 123 -11.99 -9.05 -14.85
C ASP A 123 -12.26 -10.48 -15.38
N GLU A 124 -11.34 -11.05 -16.20
CA GLU A 124 -11.43 -12.45 -16.65
C GLU A 124 -11.30 -13.45 -15.49
N ALA A 125 -10.42 -13.17 -14.53
CA ALA A 125 -10.28 -14.02 -13.34
C ALA A 125 -11.55 -14.00 -12.47
N HIS A 126 -12.21 -12.85 -12.36
CA HIS A 126 -13.48 -12.70 -11.66
C HIS A 126 -14.61 -13.47 -12.38
N ASP A 127 -14.73 -13.34 -13.70
CA ASP A 127 -15.72 -14.08 -14.48
C ASP A 127 -15.54 -15.59 -14.33
N LYS A 128 -14.29 -16.07 -14.33
CA LYS A 128 -13.98 -17.48 -14.06
C LYS A 128 -14.36 -17.90 -12.66
N ALA A 129 -14.13 -17.05 -11.66
CA ALA A 129 -14.58 -17.35 -10.29
C ALA A 129 -16.11 -17.47 -10.19
N VAL A 130 -16.83 -16.56 -10.85
CA VAL A 130 -18.32 -16.63 -10.92
C VAL A 130 -18.79 -17.87 -11.66
N GLN A 131 -18.11 -18.28 -12.73
CA GLN A 131 -18.41 -19.54 -13.43
C GLN A 131 -18.25 -20.75 -12.50
N LEU A 132 -17.10 -20.86 -11.83
CA LEU A 132 -16.79 -21.98 -10.91
C LEU A 132 -17.70 -21.96 -9.66
N GLN A 133 -18.07 -20.78 -9.18
CA GLN A 133 -19.05 -20.61 -8.11
C GLN A 133 -20.37 -21.34 -8.46
N LYS A 134 -20.88 -21.10 -9.67
CA LYS A 134 -22.14 -21.71 -10.14
C LYS A 134 -21.97 -23.20 -10.40
N GLU A 135 -20.84 -23.62 -10.96
CA GLU A 135 -20.57 -25.02 -11.30
C GLU A 135 -20.47 -25.92 -10.06
N TYR A 136 -19.82 -25.42 -9.00
CA TYR A 136 -19.61 -26.18 -7.75
C TYR A 136 -20.54 -25.76 -6.62
N ASP A 137 -21.45 -24.80 -6.85
CA ASP A 137 -22.34 -24.23 -5.84
C ASP A 137 -21.62 -23.71 -4.59
N MET A 138 -20.43 -23.10 -4.79
CA MET A 138 -19.56 -22.58 -3.73
C MET A 138 -20.02 -21.21 -3.26
N THR A 139 -19.70 -20.86 -2.01
CA THR A 139 -19.93 -19.49 -1.50
C THR A 139 -18.80 -18.55 -1.96
N PHE A 140 -19.18 -17.47 -2.65
CA PHE A 140 -18.23 -16.42 -3.03
C PHE A 140 -17.89 -15.53 -1.83
N ILE A 141 -16.60 -15.38 -1.53
CA ILE A 141 -16.12 -14.51 -0.45
C ILE A 141 -15.70 -13.18 -1.04
N HIS A 142 -16.59 -12.18 -0.93
CA HIS A 142 -16.37 -10.85 -1.49
C HIS A 142 -15.26 -10.10 -0.71
N PRO A 143 -14.32 -9.39 -1.40
CA PRO A 143 -13.17 -8.77 -0.75
C PRO A 143 -13.49 -7.57 0.15
N TYR A 144 -14.69 -6.95 0.04
CA TYR A 144 -15.08 -5.75 0.78
C TYR A 144 -16.58 -5.51 0.89
N ASP A 145 -17.40 -5.87 -0.10
CA ASP A 145 -18.85 -5.54 -0.13
C ASP A 145 -19.69 -6.69 0.40
N ASP A 146 -19.46 -7.06 1.63
CA ASP A 146 -20.18 -8.09 2.38
C ASP A 146 -20.25 -7.67 3.85
N GLU A 147 -21.45 -7.70 4.42
CA GLU A 147 -21.70 -7.24 5.78
C GLU A 147 -20.87 -7.98 6.84
N GLN A 148 -20.65 -9.27 6.66
CA GLN A 148 -19.85 -10.08 7.60
C GLN A 148 -18.34 -9.79 7.42
N VAL A 149 -17.90 -9.59 6.18
CA VAL A 149 -16.52 -9.13 5.91
C VAL A 149 -16.29 -7.77 6.56
N ILE A 150 -17.20 -6.82 6.39
CA ILE A 150 -17.14 -5.49 6.99
C ILE A 150 -17.13 -5.59 8.53
N ALA A 151 -17.97 -6.43 9.12
CA ALA A 151 -18.00 -6.64 10.58
C ALA A 151 -16.66 -7.17 11.12
N GLY A 152 -16.03 -8.12 10.42
CA GLY A 152 -14.69 -8.61 10.77
C GLY A 152 -13.63 -7.51 10.74
N GLN A 153 -13.66 -6.62 9.73
CA GLN A 153 -12.75 -5.48 9.65
C GLN A 153 -13.01 -4.43 10.74
N GLY A 154 -14.28 -4.26 11.14
CA GLY A 154 -14.69 -3.33 12.21
C GLY A 154 -14.07 -3.63 13.57
N THR A 155 -13.59 -4.85 13.81
CA THR A 155 -12.87 -5.22 15.03
C THR A 155 -11.60 -4.39 15.25
N ILE A 156 -10.99 -3.87 14.19
CA ILE A 156 -9.85 -2.95 14.28
C ILE A 156 -10.26 -1.65 14.96
N GLY A 157 -11.45 -1.13 14.67
CA GLY A 157 -11.99 0.06 15.35
C GLY A 157 -12.14 -0.15 16.85
N LEU A 158 -12.65 -1.32 17.28
CA LEU A 158 -12.73 -1.67 18.70
C LEU A 158 -11.35 -1.72 19.36
N GLU A 159 -10.37 -2.34 18.68
CA GLU A 159 -9.00 -2.44 19.19
C GLU A 159 -8.32 -1.06 19.30
N ILE A 160 -8.57 -0.14 18.36
CA ILE A 160 -8.02 1.23 18.41
C ILE A 160 -8.61 1.97 19.62
N LEU A 161 -9.92 1.92 19.83
CA LEU A 161 -10.57 2.58 20.97
C LEU A 161 -10.12 2.00 22.32
N ASP A 162 -9.82 0.69 22.39
CA ASP A 162 -9.28 0.04 23.58
C ASP A 162 -7.81 0.43 23.85
N GLN A 163 -6.98 0.52 22.81
CA GLN A 163 -5.55 0.82 22.92
C GLN A 163 -5.25 2.32 23.04
N LEU A 164 -6.12 3.19 22.54
CA LEU A 164 -6.01 4.65 22.63
C LEU A 164 -7.40 5.25 22.92
N PRO A 165 -7.85 5.22 24.19
CA PRO A 165 -9.20 5.66 24.55
C PRO A 165 -9.48 7.14 24.28
N ASP A 166 -8.45 7.95 24.16
CA ASP A 166 -8.52 9.40 23.90
C ASP A 166 -8.06 9.77 22.47
N VAL A 167 -8.23 8.85 21.52
CA VAL A 167 -7.98 9.11 20.09
C VAL A 167 -8.93 10.20 19.57
N ASP A 168 -8.40 11.15 18.81
CA ASP A 168 -9.19 12.22 18.19
C ASP A 168 -9.54 11.92 16.72
N ALA A 169 -8.67 11.20 16.02
CA ALA A 169 -8.88 10.85 14.61
C ALA A 169 -8.29 9.50 14.23
N VAL A 170 -8.96 8.81 13.32
CA VAL A 170 -8.48 7.56 12.73
C VAL A 170 -8.41 7.71 11.22
N VAL A 171 -7.25 7.36 10.63
CA VAL A 171 -6.99 7.47 9.20
C VAL A 171 -6.85 6.09 8.59
N VAL A 172 -7.67 5.80 7.57
CA VAL A 172 -7.85 4.44 7.03
C VAL A 172 -7.66 4.43 5.52
N PRO A 173 -6.91 3.47 4.96
CA PRO A 173 -6.79 3.34 3.51
C PRO A 173 -8.10 2.83 2.90
N VAL A 174 -8.45 3.34 1.73
CA VAL A 174 -9.71 3.03 1.05
C VAL A 174 -9.47 2.49 -0.35
N GLY A 175 -9.83 1.22 -0.55
CA GLY A 175 -10.05 0.64 -1.88
C GLY A 175 -11.54 0.57 -2.17
N GLY A 176 -12.13 -0.62 -2.09
CA GLY A 176 -13.58 -0.83 -2.23
C GLY A 176 -14.41 -0.42 -1.00
N GLY A 177 -13.79 0.03 0.09
CA GLY A 177 -14.48 0.61 1.25
C GLY A 177 -14.69 -0.32 2.45
N GLY A 178 -14.47 -1.64 2.35
CA GLY A 178 -14.84 -2.58 3.43
C GLY A 178 -14.11 -2.36 4.75
N LEU A 179 -12.84 -1.96 4.72
CA LEU A 179 -12.06 -1.67 5.93
C LEU A 179 -12.58 -0.43 6.66
N ILE A 180 -12.66 0.68 5.93
CA ILE A 180 -13.09 1.96 6.51
C ILE A 180 -14.54 1.90 6.98
N SER A 181 -15.44 1.23 6.23
CA SER A 181 -16.85 1.06 6.62
C SER A 181 -16.98 0.37 7.97
N GLY A 182 -16.24 -0.72 8.18
CA GLY A 182 -16.26 -1.44 9.45
C GLY A 182 -15.69 -0.62 10.61
N ILE A 183 -14.53 0.02 10.41
CA ILE A 183 -13.87 0.86 11.41
C ILE A 183 -14.74 2.07 11.74
N ALA A 184 -15.23 2.80 10.72
CA ALA A 184 -16.04 4.00 10.92
C ALA A 184 -17.35 3.68 11.63
N PHE A 185 -18.05 2.62 11.24
CA PHE A 185 -19.26 2.18 11.91
C PHE A 185 -19.00 1.89 13.41
N ALA A 186 -17.95 1.12 13.73
CA ALA A 186 -17.63 0.80 15.12
C ALA A 186 -17.29 2.07 15.94
N ILE A 187 -16.44 2.92 15.39
CA ILE A 187 -15.99 4.15 16.07
C ILE A 187 -17.15 5.12 16.23
N LYS A 188 -17.87 5.47 15.18
CA LYS A 188 -18.97 6.46 15.24
C LYS A 188 -20.14 5.99 16.10
N THR A 189 -20.35 4.68 16.23
CA THR A 189 -21.39 4.15 17.12
C THR A 189 -20.98 4.26 18.60
N LEU A 190 -19.70 4.09 18.93
CA LEU A 190 -19.20 4.11 20.31
C LEU A 190 -18.68 5.48 20.74
N ARG A 191 -18.06 6.21 19.83
CA ARG A 191 -17.40 7.49 20.05
C ARG A 191 -17.65 8.42 18.85
N PRO A 192 -18.86 8.99 18.71
CA PRO A 192 -19.26 9.78 17.54
C PRO A 192 -18.40 11.04 17.32
N GLU A 193 -17.72 11.53 18.36
CA GLU A 193 -16.82 12.67 18.32
C GLU A 193 -15.47 12.38 17.64
N VAL A 194 -15.06 11.12 17.54
CA VAL A 194 -13.80 10.73 16.88
C VAL A 194 -13.95 10.83 15.37
N ASN A 195 -13.06 11.57 14.72
CA ASN A 195 -13.08 11.73 13.28
C ASN A 195 -12.52 10.45 12.58
N VAL A 196 -13.15 10.04 11.48
CA VAL A 196 -12.67 8.94 10.65
C VAL A 196 -12.42 9.44 9.23
N TYR A 197 -11.17 9.45 8.82
CA TYR A 197 -10.75 9.92 7.51
C TYR A 197 -10.33 8.76 6.62
N GLY A 198 -10.74 8.80 5.36
CA GLY A 198 -10.30 7.88 4.33
C GLY A 198 -9.15 8.43 3.50
N VAL A 199 -8.30 7.53 2.98
CA VAL A 199 -7.23 7.93 2.04
C VAL A 199 -7.22 6.98 0.85
N GLN A 200 -7.27 7.56 -0.35
CA GLN A 200 -7.13 6.83 -1.63
C GLN A 200 -5.87 7.28 -2.38
N ALA A 201 -5.38 6.40 -3.25
CA ALA A 201 -4.39 6.82 -4.25
C ALA A 201 -5.06 7.72 -5.30
N GLU A 202 -4.40 8.80 -5.71
CA GLU A 202 -4.89 9.74 -6.74
C GLU A 202 -5.23 9.04 -8.06
N GLY A 203 -4.51 7.96 -8.41
CA GLY A 203 -4.76 7.15 -9.59
C GLY A 203 -5.94 6.18 -9.48
N ALA A 204 -6.59 6.05 -8.29
CA ALA A 204 -7.73 5.15 -8.06
C ALA A 204 -8.76 5.76 -7.08
N PRO A 205 -9.27 6.99 -7.32
CA PRO A 205 -10.09 7.74 -6.37
C PRO A 205 -11.59 7.42 -6.48
N SER A 206 -11.98 6.16 -6.54
CA SER A 206 -13.37 5.75 -6.82
C SER A 206 -14.34 6.16 -5.71
N MET A 207 -14.02 5.91 -4.45
CA MET A 207 -14.84 6.29 -3.30
C MET A 207 -14.79 7.80 -3.05
N TYR A 208 -13.62 8.42 -3.18
CA TYR A 208 -13.44 9.87 -3.09
C TYR A 208 -14.39 10.60 -4.04
N ARG A 209 -14.39 10.25 -5.32
CA ARG A 209 -15.29 10.86 -6.30
C ARG A 209 -16.75 10.57 -6.01
N SER A 210 -17.07 9.33 -5.63
CA SER A 210 -18.45 8.95 -5.32
C SER A 210 -19.04 9.77 -4.18
N LEU A 211 -18.28 10.02 -3.12
CA LEU A 211 -18.75 10.80 -1.96
C LEU A 211 -18.81 12.31 -2.25
N HIS A 212 -17.76 12.89 -2.85
CA HIS A 212 -17.72 14.33 -3.13
C HIS A 212 -18.71 14.77 -4.19
N GLU A 213 -19.05 13.90 -5.13
CA GLU A 213 -20.07 14.17 -6.16
C GLU A 213 -21.45 13.66 -5.77
N HIS A 214 -21.60 13.08 -4.55
CA HIS A 214 -22.85 12.48 -4.06
C HIS A 214 -23.48 11.52 -5.08
N LYS A 215 -22.64 10.76 -5.75
CA LYS A 215 -23.05 9.83 -6.81
C LYS A 215 -22.15 8.63 -6.87
N TYR A 216 -22.70 7.45 -6.66
CA TYR A 216 -22.00 6.19 -6.85
C TYR A 216 -21.41 6.10 -8.28
N GLN A 217 -20.10 5.88 -8.38
CA GLN A 217 -19.37 5.96 -9.63
C GLN A 217 -18.38 4.81 -9.83
N THR A 218 -18.25 4.42 -11.09
CA THR A 218 -17.20 3.51 -11.58
C THR A 218 -16.17 4.31 -12.38
N LEU A 219 -14.90 4.18 -12.03
CA LEU A 219 -13.81 4.79 -12.77
C LEU A 219 -13.60 4.08 -14.12
N LYS A 220 -13.25 4.84 -15.16
CA LYS A 220 -12.86 4.26 -16.45
C LYS A 220 -11.59 3.42 -16.34
N ALA A 221 -10.64 3.85 -15.51
CA ALA A 221 -9.38 3.17 -15.23
C ALA A 221 -8.97 3.45 -13.78
N ALA A 222 -8.21 2.53 -13.18
CA ALA A 222 -7.53 2.71 -11.92
C ALA A 222 -6.08 2.30 -12.12
N SER A 223 -5.14 3.18 -11.75
CA SER A 223 -3.71 2.95 -11.93
C SER A 223 -2.95 3.48 -10.72
N THR A 224 -2.38 2.56 -9.93
CA THR A 224 -1.53 2.87 -8.78
C THR A 224 -0.66 1.67 -8.43
N PHE A 225 0.55 1.90 -7.90
CA PHE A 225 1.34 0.79 -7.33
C PHE A 225 0.81 0.30 -5.97
N ALA A 226 -0.10 1.06 -5.35
CA ALA A 226 -0.82 0.64 -4.16
C ALA A 226 -1.94 -0.38 -4.52
N ASP A 227 -1.55 -1.56 -4.99
CA ASP A 227 -2.41 -2.60 -5.57
C ASP A 227 -3.57 -3.03 -4.65
N GLY A 228 -3.36 -3.02 -3.33
CA GLY A 228 -4.39 -3.33 -2.33
C GLY A 228 -5.60 -2.38 -2.32
N ILE A 229 -5.47 -1.18 -2.91
CA ILE A 229 -6.54 -0.18 -3.01
C ILE A 229 -6.83 0.24 -4.47
N GLN A 230 -6.30 -0.48 -5.46
CA GLN A 230 -6.55 -0.24 -6.89
C GLN A 230 -7.94 -0.75 -7.29
N VAL A 231 -8.98 -0.02 -6.92
CA VAL A 231 -10.38 -0.43 -7.11
C VAL A 231 -11.12 0.58 -8.00
N LYS A 232 -11.70 0.09 -9.12
CA LYS A 232 -12.47 0.92 -10.06
C LYS A 232 -13.83 1.32 -9.51
N THR A 233 -14.48 0.43 -8.75
CA THR A 233 -15.85 0.60 -8.29
C THR A 233 -15.92 0.33 -6.78
N PRO A 234 -16.40 1.26 -5.95
CA PRO A 234 -16.70 0.98 -4.55
C PRO A 234 -17.74 -0.14 -4.42
N GLY A 235 -17.90 -0.72 -3.24
CA GLY A 235 -19.08 -1.54 -2.98
C GLY A 235 -20.33 -0.68 -2.80
N GLU A 236 -21.49 -1.22 -3.11
CA GLU A 236 -22.75 -0.48 -2.90
C GLU A 236 -23.04 -0.29 -1.41
N LEU A 237 -22.88 -1.35 -0.61
CA LEU A 237 -23.02 -1.30 0.84
C LEU A 237 -21.93 -0.42 1.47
N THR A 238 -20.68 -0.56 1.02
CA THR A 238 -19.58 0.23 1.57
C THR A 238 -19.69 1.71 1.23
N TYR A 239 -20.22 2.08 0.05
CA TYR A 239 -20.51 3.46 -0.30
C TYR A 239 -21.54 4.08 0.68
N GLN A 240 -22.67 3.38 0.92
CA GLN A 240 -23.70 3.85 1.86
C GLN A 240 -23.15 4.03 3.28
N LEU A 241 -22.31 3.08 3.74
CA LEU A 241 -21.70 3.18 5.07
C LEU A 241 -20.66 4.31 5.14
N CYS A 242 -19.88 4.51 4.10
CA CYS A 242 -18.93 5.63 4.04
C CYS A 242 -19.66 6.98 4.02
N GLU A 243 -20.73 7.12 3.25
CA GLU A 243 -21.54 8.35 3.20
C GLU A 243 -22.13 8.69 4.57
N GLN A 244 -22.44 7.68 5.38
CA GLN A 244 -23.05 7.87 6.70
C GLN A 244 -22.04 8.09 7.82
N TYR A 245 -20.87 7.43 7.79
CA TYR A 245 -19.98 7.31 8.95
C TYR A 245 -18.56 7.85 8.73
N VAL A 246 -18.17 8.22 7.52
CA VAL A 246 -16.82 8.75 7.23
C VAL A 246 -16.90 10.28 7.14
N ASP A 247 -16.01 10.97 7.85
CA ASP A 247 -16.02 12.43 7.89
C ASP A 247 -15.49 13.06 6.61
N ASP A 248 -14.44 12.49 6.02
CA ASP A 248 -13.93 12.92 4.71
C ASP A 248 -13.00 11.85 4.11
N ILE A 249 -12.77 11.93 2.80
CA ILE A 249 -11.77 11.13 2.08
C ILE A 249 -10.87 12.07 1.29
N VAL A 250 -9.55 11.85 1.40
CA VAL A 250 -8.54 12.59 0.65
C VAL A 250 -7.74 11.68 -0.28
N THR A 251 -6.99 12.27 -1.19
CA THR A 251 -6.11 11.52 -2.09
C THR A 251 -4.64 11.87 -1.87
N VAL A 252 -3.77 10.88 -2.10
CA VAL A 252 -2.31 11.03 -2.08
C VAL A 252 -1.72 10.55 -3.40
N THR A 253 -0.61 11.16 -3.79
CA THR A 253 0.14 10.79 -5.01
C THR A 253 0.98 9.54 -4.81
N GLU A 254 1.50 8.99 -5.90
CA GLU A 254 2.45 7.88 -5.89
C GLU A 254 3.75 8.26 -5.13
N ASP A 255 4.23 9.48 -5.31
CA ASP A 255 5.44 9.97 -4.65
C ASP A 255 5.26 10.19 -3.15
N GLU A 256 4.14 10.73 -2.73
CA GLU A 256 3.76 10.86 -1.32
C GLU A 256 3.66 9.48 -0.65
N THR A 257 3.07 8.51 -1.35
CA THR A 257 2.97 7.13 -0.87
C THR A 257 4.35 6.47 -0.75
N ALA A 258 5.21 6.64 -1.75
CA ALA A 258 6.58 6.11 -1.74
C ALA A 258 7.42 6.73 -0.60
N ALA A 259 7.30 8.03 -0.38
CA ALA A 259 7.97 8.72 0.72
C ALA A 259 7.49 8.21 2.09
N ALA A 260 6.19 7.92 2.25
CA ALA A 260 5.65 7.34 3.48
C ALA A 260 6.18 5.92 3.73
N ILE A 261 6.27 5.06 2.70
CA ILE A 261 6.88 3.72 2.83
C ILE A 261 8.32 3.83 3.32
N LEU A 262 9.12 4.70 2.70
CA LEU A 262 10.52 4.90 3.11
C LEU A 262 10.62 5.42 4.54
N SER A 263 9.77 6.38 4.90
CA SER A 263 9.73 6.94 6.26
C SER A 263 9.34 5.91 7.32
N LEU A 264 8.37 5.03 7.02
CA LEU A 264 8.00 3.91 7.90
C LEU A 264 9.18 2.94 8.11
N MET A 265 9.90 2.59 7.04
CA MET A 265 11.08 1.72 7.13
C MET A 265 12.21 2.36 7.94
N GLU A 266 12.54 3.62 7.66
CA GLU A 266 13.68 4.29 8.30
C GLU A 266 13.42 4.64 9.77
N ASN A 267 12.21 5.11 10.09
CA ASN A 267 11.90 5.63 11.42
C ASN A 267 11.20 4.64 12.34
N GLN A 268 10.40 3.71 11.80
CA GLN A 268 9.59 2.77 12.58
C GLN A 268 10.02 1.31 12.42
N LYS A 269 10.92 1.02 11.45
CA LYS A 269 11.36 -0.35 11.10
C LYS A 269 10.19 -1.24 10.63
N LEU A 270 9.16 -0.61 10.09
CA LEU A 270 7.99 -1.28 9.54
C LEU A 270 8.05 -1.31 8.02
N VAL A 271 7.74 -2.47 7.45
CA VAL A 271 7.51 -2.62 6.01
C VAL A 271 6.01 -2.55 5.76
N ALA A 272 5.58 -1.56 4.99
CA ALA A 272 4.20 -1.40 4.54
C ALA A 272 4.14 -1.50 3.01
N GLU A 273 3.06 -2.08 2.50
CA GLU A 273 2.70 -1.97 1.08
C GLU A 273 2.11 -0.58 0.78
N GLY A 274 1.96 -0.22 -0.51
CA GLY A 274 1.41 1.09 -0.89
C GLY A 274 0.08 1.39 -0.20
N ALA A 275 -0.85 0.42 -0.21
CA ALA A 275 -2.15 0.56 0.46
C ALA A 275 -2.03 0.81 1.99
N GLY A 276 -1.04 0.18 2.64
CA GLY A 276 -0.79 0.38 4.07
C GLY A 276 -0.14 1.73 4.40
N ALA A 277 0.53 2.35 3.44
CA ALA A 277 1.28 3.59 3.66
C ALA A 277 0.48 4.87 3.38
N VAL A 278 -0.60 4.82 2.59
CA VAL A 278 -1.37 6.03 2.22
C VAL A 278 -1.92 6.82 3.40
N PRO A 279 -2.34 6.22 4.56
CA PRO A 279 -2.76 7.00 5.72
C PRO A 279 -1.62 7.85 6.30
N VAL A 280 -0.41 7.29 6.36
CA VAL A 280 0.78 8.01 6.82
C VAL A 280 1.16 9.10 5.83
N ALA A 281 1.06 8.84 4.52
CA ALA A 281 1.28 9.85 3.49
C ALA A 281 0.34 11.05 3.67
N ALA A 282 -0.95 10.83 3.92
CA ALA A 282 -1.91 11.91 4.11
C ALA A 282 -1.57 12.79 5.33
N VAL A 283 -1.03 12.22 6.40
CA VAL A 283 -0.56 12.99 7.57
C VAL A 283 0.74 13.72 7.26
N LEU A 284 1.75 13.05 6.68
CA LEU A 284 3.05 13.63 6.38
C LEU A 284 2.99 14.80 5.39
N PHE A 285 2.04 14.77 4.46
CA PHE A 285 1.85 15.79 3.43
C PHE A 285 0.68 16.74 3.72
N HIS A 286 0.25 16.84 5.00
CA HIS A 286 -0.73 17.82 5.51
C HIS A 286 -2.07 17.82 4.74
N LYS A 287 -2.56 16.63 4.34
CA LYS A 287 -3.85 16.49 3.62
C LYS A 287 -5.05 16.52 4.55
N LEU A 288 -4.85 16.40 5.87
CA LEU A 288 -5.90 16.23 6.87
C LEU A 288 -5.79 17.27 7.99
N PRO A 289 -6.90 17.72 8.60
CA PRO A 289 -6.90 18.69 9.70
C PRO A 289 -6.64 18.01 11.05
N VAL A 290 -5.42 17.53 11.24
CA VAL A 290 -5.02 16.70 12.41
C VAL A 290 -4.00 17.37 13.34
N GLU A 291 -3.72 18.65 13.17
CA GLU A 291 -2.79 19.41 14.01
C GLU A 291 -3.24 19.40 15.49
N GLY A 292 -2.30 19.10 16.39
CA GLY A 292 -2.51 19.00 17.83
C GLY A 292 -3.30 17.77 18.30
N LYS A 293 -3.73 16.88 17.39
CA LYS A 293 -4.60 15.73 17.67
C LYS A 293 -3.81 14.45 17.93
N LYS A 294 -4.45 13.50 18.62
CA LYS A 294 -4.03 12.08 18.70
C LYS A 294 -4.62 11.32 17.52
N VAL A 295 -3.77 10.86 16.62
CA VAL A 295 -4.14 10.30 15.33
C VAL A 295 -3.67 8.87 15.21
N ALA A 296 -4.57 7.94 14.90
CA ALA A 296 -4.24 6.54 14.62
C ALA A 296 -4.32 6.28 13.11
N CYS A 297 -3.18 5.97 12.47
CA CYS A 297 -3.12 5.52 11.08
C CYS A 297 -3.14 3.99 11.00
N VAL A 298 -4.00 3.42 10.17
CA VAL A 298 -4.09 1.97 9.96
C VAL A 298 -3.09 1.55 8.88
N ILE A 299 -2.02 0.87 9.27
CA ILE A 299 -1.06 0.24 8.34
C ILE A 299 -1.64 -1.10 7.90
N SER A 300 -2.49 -1.08 6.89
CA SER A 300 -3.41 -2.16 6.54
C SER A 300 -2.74 -3.44 6.05
N GLY A 301 -1.52 -3.36 5.51
CA GLY A 301 -0.77 -4.51 5.02
C GLY A 301 0.70 -4.20 4.74
N GLY A 302 1.51 -5.25 4.65
CA GLY A 302 2.95 -5.20 4.38
C GLY A 302 3.41 -6.11 3.24
N ASN A 303 2.49 -6.71 2.47
CA ASN A 303 2.78 -7.67 1.41
C ASN A 303 3.25 -6.99 0.10
N ILE A 304 4.21 -6.08 0.22
CA ILE A 304 4.79 -5.36 -0.93
C ILE A 304 5.70 -6.29 -1.75
N ASP A 305 5.65 -6.17 -3.07
CA ASP A 305 6.60 -6.82 -3.95
C ASP A 305 8.00 -6.21 -3.79
N VAL A 306 9.03 -7.06 -3.68
CA VAL A 306 10.41 -6.62 -3.45
C VAL A 306 10.93 -5.75 -4.60
N ASN A 307 10.49 -5.97 -5.85
CA ASN A 307 10.87 -5.11 -6.97
C ASN A 307 10.25 -3.72 -6.85
N ILE A 308 8.98 -3.64 -6.39
CA ILE A 308 8.34 -2.35 -6.10
C ILE A 308 9.06 -1.66 -4.95
N LEU A 309 9.38 -2.40 -3.88
CA LEU A 309 10.12 -1.86 -2.74
C LEU A 309 11.48 -1.29 -3.16
N ASN A 310 12.22 -2.00 -4.02
CA ASN A 310 13.48 -1.50 -4.57
C ASN A 310 13.31 -0.19 -5.36
N ARG A 311 12.24 -0.07 -6.16
CA ARG A 311 11.93 1.17 -6.89
C ARG A 311 11.59 2.31 -5.93
N VAL A 312 10.79 2.04 -4.90
CA VAL A 312 10.43 3.02 -3.85
C VAL A 312 11.68 3.52 -3.13
N ILE A 313 12.55 2.61 -2.69
CA ILE A 313 13.81 2.97 -2.00
C ILE A 313 14.69 3.82 -2.92
N THR A 314 14.91 3.36 -4.15
CA THR A 314 15.78 4.07 -5.11
C THR A 314 15.24 5.48 -5.39
N ARG A 315 13.93 5.62 -5.66
CA ARG A 315 13.30 6.93 -5.90
C ARG A 315 13.36 7.83 -4.67
N GLY A 316 13.08 7.29 -3.49
CA GLY A 316 13.16 8.03 -2.24
C GLY A 316 14.56 8.54 -1.93
N LEU A 317 15.60 7.75 -2.20
CA LEU A 317 16.99 8.18 -2.05
C LEU A 317 17.36 9.32 -3.01
N VAL A 318 16.87 9.27 -4.26
CA VAL A 318 17.07 10.37 -5.22
C VAL A 318 16.34 11.63 -4.78
N MET A 319 15.06 11.53 -4.41
CA MET A 319 14.24 12.67 -3.98
C MET A 319 14.78 13.35 -2.70
N SER A 320 15.36 12.57 -1.80
CA SER A 320 15.99 13.09 -0.57
C SER A 320 17.43 13.60 -0.78
N GLY A 321 17.94 13.58 -2.01
CA GLY A 321 19.31 13.99 -2.32
C GLY A 321 20.39 13.04 -1.79
N ARG A 322 20.03 11.82 -1.41
CA ARG A 322 20.96 10.79 -0.90
C ARG A 322 21.54 9.90 -2.01
N LYS A 323 21.03 10.06 -3.22
CA LYS A 323 21.52 9.45 -4.44
C LYS A 323 21.43 10.46 -5.59
N ALA A 324 22.47 10.59 -6.38
CA ALA A 324 22.50 11.48 -7.53
C ALA A 324 22.92 10.75 -8.80
N ASN A 325 22.26 11.06 -9.90
CA ASN A 325 22.70 10.68 -11.23
C ASN A 325 23.27 11.91 -11.92
N LEU A 326 24.52 11.84 -12.38
CA LEU A 326 25.20 12.93 -13.07
C LEU A 326 25.68 12.43 -14.42
N THR A 327 25.42 13.21 -15.47
CA THR A 327 25.94 12.99 -16.83
C THR A 327 26.93 14.08 -17.16
N ILE A 328 28.14 13.70 -17.51
CA ILE A 328 29.27 14.59 -17.79
C ILE A 328 29.67 14.36 -19.23
N ALA A 329 29.74 15.43 -20.03
CA ALA A 329 30.31 15.39 -21.36
C ALA A 329 31.83 15.51 -21.27
N LEU A 330 32.56 14.57 -21.83
CA LEU A 330 34.01 14.48 -21.79
C LEU A 330 34.62 14.35 -23.20
N GLU A 331 35.84 14.84 -23.38
CA GLU A 331 36.69 14.35 -24.47
C GLU A 331 37.09 12.88 -24.17
N ASP A 332 36.96 11.99 -25.16
CA ASP A 332 37.34 10.59 -24.99
C ASP A 332 38.87 10.43 -25.04
N LYS A 333 39.51 10.66 -23.88
CA LYS A 333 40.94 10.57 -23.67
C LYS A 333 41.30 9.87 -22.37
N PRO A 334 42.45 9.14 -22.32
CA PRO A 334 42.93 8.51 -21.11
C PRO A 334 43.02 9.49 -19.94
N GLY A 335 42.61 9.04 -18.72
CA GLY A 335 42.74 9.83 -17.49
C GLY A 335 41.54 10.70 -17.14
N GLN A 336 40.55 10.91 -18.01
CA GLN A 336 39.40 11.76 -17.71
C GLN A 336 38.55 11.18 -16.56
N LEU A 337 38.28 9.91 -16.56
CA LEU A 337 37.54 9.25 -15.46
C LEU A 337 38.28 9.44 -14.11
N LYS A 338 39.61 9.31 -14.10
CA LYS A 338 40.42 9.54 -12.88
C LYS A 338 40.19 10.94 -12.32
N LYS A 339 40.26 11.97 -13.18
CA LYS A 339 40.08 13.38 -12.75
C LYS A 339 38.67 13.61 -12.19
N VAL A 340 37.64 13.07 -12.82
CA VAL A 340 36.26 13.15 -12.32
C VAL A 340 36.11 12.45 -10.97
N ALA A 341 36.66 11.23 -10.84
CA ALA A 341 36.63 10.47 -9.59
C ALA A 341 37.36 11.18 -8.44
N GLU A 342 38.46 11.85 -8.73
CA GLU A 342 39.20 12.67 -7.74
C GLU A 342 38.38 13.86 -7.22
N VAL A 343 37.61 14.52 -8.09
CA VAL A 343 36.69 15.60 -7.67
C VAL A 343 35.59 15.07 -6.78
N VAL A 344 34.92 13.99 -7.22
CA VAL A 344 33.82 13.35 -6.46
C VAL A 344 34.33 12.89 -5.08
N SER A 345 35.51 12.24 -5.04
CA SER A 345 36.10 11.76 -3.79
C SER A 345 36.45 12.92 -2.83
N ARG A 346 37.00 14.03 -3.33
CA ARG A 346 37.28 15.23 -2.49
C ARG A 346 36.01 15.83 -1.90
N CYS A 347 34.88 15.71 -2.59
CA CYS A 347 33.57 16.13 -2.06
C CYS A 347 32.99 15.13 -1.04
N GLY A 348 33.64 14.00 -0.77
CA GLY A 348 33.23 13.00 0.21
C GLY A 348 32.04 12.13 -0.24
N SER A 349 31.88 11.98 -1.55
CA SER A 349 30.82 11.15 -2.13
C SER A 349 31.39 9.82 -2.64
N ASN A 350 30.59 8.75 -2.55
CA ASN A 350 30.94 7.44 -3.08
C ASN A 350 30.35 7.25 -4.48
N VAL A 351 31.10 6.57 -5.36
CA VAL A 351 30.65 6.23 -6.72
C VAL A 351 30.05 4.83 -6.71
N VAL A 352 28.74 4.72 -6.99
CA VAL A 352 28.01 3.44 -7.03
C VAL A 352 28.14 2.77 -8.39
N SER A 353 28.01 3.54 -9.47
CA SER A 353 28.18 3.04 -10.83
C SER A 353 28.78 4.08 -11.75
N VAL A 354 29.47 3.59 -12.78
CA VAL A 354 30.08 4.38 -13.84
C VAL A 354 29.70 3.73 -15.16
N GLN A 355 29.16 4.53 -16.07
CA GLN A 355 28.92 4.10 -17.46
C GLN A 355 29.61 5.09 -18.39
N HIS A 356 30.50 4.55 -19.22
CA HIS A 356 31.14 5.30 -20.30
C HIS A 356 30.35 5.04 -21.59
N ASP A 357 29.76 6.08 -22.16
CA ASP A 357 28.92 6.00 -23.35
C ASP A 357 29.49 6.87 -24.47
N GLY A 358 30.15 6.24 -25.44
CA GLY A 358 30.69 6.89 -26.63
C GLY A 358 29.84 6.69 -27.88
N SER A 359 28.61 6.17 -27.72
CA SER A 359 27.76 5.77 -28.86
C SER A 359 26.63 6.76 -29.19
N ASP A 360 26.53 7.88 -28.49
CA ASP A 360 25.45 8.84 -28.75
C ASP A 360 25.68 9.56 -30.09
N PRO A 361 24.74 9.44 -31.03
CA PRO A 361 24.87 10.03 -32.39
C PRO A 361 24.89 11.57 -32.39
N ASN A 362 24.49 12.21 -31.29
CA ASN A 362 24.48 13.67 -31.19
C ASN A 362 25.80 14.24 -30.64
N MET A 363 26.80 13.39 -30.37
CA MET A 363 28.10 13.81 -29.87
C MET A 363 29.18 13.78 -30.97
N PRO A 364 30.20 14.66 -30.89
CA PRO A 364 31.41 14.53 -31.69
C PRO A 364 32.09 13.17 -31.48
N ILE A 365 32.68 12.60 -32.53
CA ILE A 365 33.32 11.27 -32.47
C ILE A 365 34.44 11.20 -31.41
N SER A 366 35.06 12.33 -31.07
CA SER A 366 36.14 12.46 -30.06
C SER A 366 35.60 12.65 -28.64
N SER A 367 34.29 12.54 -28.40
CA SER A 367 33.64 12.82 -27.13
C SER A 367 32.86 11.64 -26.63
N CYS A 368 32.59 11.58 -25.33
CA CYS A 368 31.76 10.58 -24.68
C CYS A 368 30.95 11.18 -23.55
N PHE A 369 29.89 10.50 -23.13
CA PHE A 369 29.21 10.75 -21.88
C PHE A 369 29.76 9.83 -20.78
N LEU A 370 30.08 10.38 -19.63
CA LEU A 370 30.31 9.66 -18.42
C LEU A 370 29.11 9.81 -17.50
N LYS A 371 28.34 8.74 -17.36
CA LYS A 371 27.16 8.69 -16.47
C LYS A 371 27.59 8.10 -15.13
N LEU A 372 27.37 8.84 -14.06
CA LEU A 372 27.73 8.45 -12.69
C LEU A 372 26.47 8.33 -11.84
N THR A 373 26.38 7.28 -11.06
CA THR A 373 25.47 7.21 -9.92
C THR A 373 26.29 7.36 -8.64
N LEU A 374 25.93 8.33 -7.81
CA LEU A 374 26.66 8.69 -6.60
C LEU A 374 25.79 8.46 -5.36
N GLU A 375 26.41 8.01 -4.26
CA GLU A 375 25.87 8.16 -2.92
C GLU A 375 26.24 9.51 -2.35
N THR A 376 25.24 10.26 -1.89
CA THR A 376 25.37 11.59 -1.35
C THR A 376 24.65 11.70 0.00
N ARG A 377 25.01 12.67 0.83
CA ARG A 377 24.36 12.89 2.13
C ARG A 377 23.02 13.62 1.98
N ASP A 378 23.03 14.64 1.09
CA ASP A 378 21.92 15.57 0.91
C ASP A 378 22.04 16.32 -0.42
N ALA A 379 21.04 17.13 -0.73
CA ALA A 379 21.01 17.96 -1.93
C ALA A 379 22.16 19.01 -1.96
N ALA A 380 22.60 19.50 -0.80
CA ALA A 380 23.69 20.48 -0.74
C ALA A 380 25.01 19.87 -1.21
N GLN A 381 25.29 18.62 -0.86
CA GLN A 381 26.49 17.92 -1.35
C GLN A 381 26.40 17.67 -2.87
N ILE A 382 25.24 17.41 -3.42
CA ILE A 382 25.06 17.27 -4.89
C ILE A 382 25.45 18.58 -5.58
N GLU A 383 24.97 19.71 -5.08
CA GLU A 383 25.30 21.02 -5.66
C GLU A 383 26.80 21.38 -5.48
N GLN A 384 27.41 20.97 -4.37
CA GLN A 384 28.86 21.09 -4.18
C GLN A 384 29.63 20.31 -5.25
N ILE A 385 29.22 19.04 -5.50
CA ILE A 385 29.85 18.18 -6.51
C ILE A 385 29.72 18.80 -7.90
N ARG A 386 28.53 19.28 -8.26
CA ARG A 386 28.29 19.97 -9.53
C ARG A 386 29.17 21.18 -9.73
N THR A 387 29.26 21.99 -8.69
CA THR A 387 30.11 23.21 -8.68
C THR A 387 31.59 22.87 -8.85
N GLU A 388 32.11 21.89 -8.12
CA GLU A 388 33.52 21.50 -8.18
C GLU A 388 33.89 20.81 -9.51
N LEU A 389 32.98 20.03 -10.09
CA LEU A 389 33.14 19.47 -11.44
C LEU A 389 33.21 20.59 -12.48
N THR A 390 32.32 21.57 -12.41
CA THR A 390 32.31 22.72 -13.32
C THR A 390 33.59 23.56 -13.19
N LYS A 391 34.09 23.84 -11.96
CA LYS A 391 35.35 24.51 -11.72
C LYS A 391 36.55 23.72 -12.26
N ALA A 392 36.49 22.41 -12.26
CA ALA A 392 37.51 21.54 -12.84
C ALA A 392 37.47 21.47 -14.38
N GLY A 393 36.52 22.20 -15.02
CA GLY A 393 36.40 22.31 -16.47
C GLY A 393 35.50 21.22 -17.08
N PHE A 394 34.72 20.49 -16.28
CA PHE A 394 33.79 19.47 -16.76
C PHE A 394 32.42 20.07 -17.09
N GLN A 395 31.87 19.67 -18.21
CA GLN A 395 30.54 20.09 -18.63
C GLN A 395 29.50 19.07 -18.18
N LEU A 396 28.64 19.50 -17.25
CA LEU A 396 27.47 18.71 -16.83
C LEU A 396 26.34 18.84 -17.86
N VAL A 397 25.74 17.71 -18.19
CA VAL A 397 24.59 17.64 -19.09
C VAL A 397 23.33 17.43 -18.27
N THR A 398 22.35 18.31 -18.47
CA THR A 398 21.03 18.11 -17.87
C THR A 398 20.32 17.01 -18.66
N GLU A 399 20.07 15.87 -18.06
CA GLU A 399 19.24 14.84 -18.70
C GLU A 399 17.86 15.45 -19.00
N ARG A 400 17.44 15.40 -20.26
CA ARG A 400 16.04 15.67 -20.59
C ARG A 400 15.25 14.47 -20.05
N VAL A 401 14.46 14.71 -18.99
CA VAL A 401 13.49 13.76 -18.44
C VAL A 401 12.41 13.44 -19.48
#